data_9e4c2f6a06d6005b817b16766e6c0da4
#
_entry.id   9e4c2f6a06d6005b817b16766e6c0da4
#
_cell.length_a   1.000
_cell.length_b   1.000
_cell.length_c   1.000
_cell.angle_alpha   90.00
_cell.angle_beta   90.00
_cell.angle_gamma   90.00
#
_symmetry.space_group_name_H-M   'P 1'
#
loop_
_entity.id
_entity.type
_entity.pdbx_description
1 polymer ?
#
loop_
_entity_poly.entity_id
_entity_poly.type
_entity_poly.pdbx_seq_one_letter_code
_entity_poly.pdbx_strand_id
1 'polypeptide(L)'
;MASKHSKKTANTTAKAPVADAVNTAAECSCTNDLFHPTVEQFKDSITTHLRRSIGTSEKKASPLAWWQAVVYAVNELVFERLTQTQFTHASNDTRAVNYLSAEFLMGRLTVNNMCNLEVYDTCKKALAELGIDINELCDEEPDMALGNGGLGRLAACYIDSLATLKYPSIGYGLHYENGLFRQEIRGGRQVERPDSWREYGCPWEVCRPESTQEIPVGGYVEVQTAPDGTEQKVWHPGHMIKGVPWDIPVVGFRGASVTVLRLWESRATEQFNWDVFNAGGYVDAQEEKAQCETISKVLYPNDSTEAGKMLRLTQQYFFCACSLKDILRRYNRAHHHDYSSFASKIAIQLNDTHPTIAVPELMRLLIDEEGLSWDAAWKIVTEVFAYTNHTLLPEALEKWPVYLFERLLPRHLEIIYEINARFLDGEVERMWPGDNEKRAKLSIIEEGPCRMVRMANLCVIASRRVNGVAEIHSKLVREQLFPEFAAIWPDRFCNVTNGVTPRRWLLACNPGLAELYNEVSGKDWPLHLESCAKMRPYADNADFRKRFMDVKHANKVALAAEIKKLCGVEIDP
;
A
#
# COMPACT_ATOMS: atom_id res chain seq x y z
N MET A 1 13.20 28.67 67.18
CA MET A 1 12.41 29.83 66.72
C MET A 1 12.10 29.69 65.23
N ALA A 2 10.80 29.73 64.95
CA ALA A 2 10.13 29.96 63.66
C ALA A 2 10.33 28.96 62.51
N SER A 3 9.41 28.03 62.45
CA SER A 3 8.89 27.32 61.28
C SER A 3 8.44 28.28 60.16
N LYS A 4 8.74 27.96 58.91
CA LYS A 4 7.97 28.44 57.78
C LYS A 4 7.61 27.29 56.85
N HIS A 5 6.33 26.89 56.86
CA HIS A 5 5.67 26.07 55.88
C HIS A 5 5.71 26.76 54.50
N SER A 6 6.24 26.08 53.50
CA SER A 6 6.06 26.41 52.10
C SER A 6 4.97 25.51 51.50
N LYS A 7 3.83 26.09 51.17
CA LYS A 7 2.75 25.46 50.39
C LYS A 7 3.22 25.20 48.94
N LYS A 8 3.23 23.96 48.53
CA LYS A 8 3.28 23.59 47.11
C LYS A 8 1.93 23.93 46.49
N THR A 9 1.91 24.91 45.65
CA THR A 9 0.81 25.19 44.70
C THR A 9 0.93 24.23 43.55
N ALA A 10 -0.04 23.34 43.41
CA ALA A 10 -0.22 22.50 42.24
C ALA A 10 -0.69 23.39 41.09
N ASN A 11 0.15 23.51 40.06
CA ASN A 11 -0.20 24.18 38.81
C ASN A 11 -0.92 23.16 37.89
N THR A 12 -2.24 23.11 38.01
CA THR A 12 -3.12 22.45 37.04
C THR A 12 -3.24 23.38 35.83
N THR A 13 -2.42 23.20 34.82
CA THR A 13 -2.68 23.76 33.49
C THR A 13 -3.85 23.00 32.88
N ALA A 14 -5.03 23.56 33.01
CA ALA A 14 -6.20 23.15 32.25
C ALA A 14 -5.87 23.33 30.76
N LYS A 15 -5.82 22.23 30.00
CA LYS A 15 -5.86 22.27 28.56
C LYS A 15 -7.21 22.88 28.16
N ALA A 16 -7.17 24.03 27.49
CA ALA A 16 -8.35 24.59 26.84
C ALA A 16 -8.89 23.55 25.85
N PRO A 17 -10.23 23.40 25.75
CA PRO A 17 -10.81 22.54 24.74
C PRO A 17 -10.47 23.15 23.38
N VAL A 18 -9.90 22.33 22.48
CA VAL A 18 -9.84 22.66 21.06
C VAL A 18 -11.29 22.66 20.61
N ALA A 19 -11.85 23.85 20.55
CA ALA A 19 -13.20 24.07 20.11
C ALA A 19 -13.35 23.63 18.66
N ASP A 20 -14.44 22.96 18.40
CA ASP A 20 -15.06 22.61 17.16
C ASP A 20 -14.82 23.63 16.03
N ALA A 21 -13.80 23.37 15.22
CA ALA A 21 -13.64 23.97 13.91
C ALA A 21 -14.19 23.02 12.83
N VAL A 22 -15.42 22.57 13.04
CA VAL A 22 -16.17 21.82 12.03
C VAL A 22 -17.55 22.45 11.96
N ASN A 23 -17.66 23.52 11.17
CA ASN A 23 -18.84 23.91 10.39
C ASN A 23 -18.72 25.38 9.93
N THR A 24 -17.78 25.62 9.04
CA THR A 24 -18.01 26.55 7.93
C THR A 24 -17.48 25.83 6.71
N ALA A 25 -18.34 25.09 6.04
CA ALA A 25 -18.16 24.77 4.65
C ALA A 25 -18.13 26.10 3.91
N ALA A 26 -16.94 26.70 3.81
CA ALA A 26 -16.66 27.59 2.70
C ALA A 26 -16.88 26.70 1.48
N GLU A 27 -17.95 26.92 0.74
CA GLU A 27 -18.12 26.43 -0.61
C GLU A 27 -16.81 26.78 -1.32
N CYS A 28 -15.93 25.78 -1.47
CA CYS A 28 -14.75 25.92 -2.31
C CYS A 28 -15.32 26.02 -3.73
N SER A 29 -15.52 27.24 -4.20
CA SER A 29 -15.81 27.52 -5.59
C SER A 29 -14.53 27.28 -6.38
N CYS A 30 -14.15 26.00 -6.52
CA CYS A 30 -13.11 25.60 -7.44
C CYS A 30 -13.63 25.86 -8.85
N THR A 31 -13.17 26.93 -9.45
CA THR A 31 -13.40 27.17 -10.87
C THR A 31 -12.72 26.04 -11.63
N ASN A 32 -13.38 25.50 -12.67
CA ASN A 32 -12.82 24.44 -13.54
C ASN A 32 -11.46 24.81 -14.15
N ASP A 33 -11.12 26.09 -14.20
CA ASP A 33 -9.89 26.63 -14.79
C ASP A 33 -8.60 26.25 -14.05
N LEU A 34 -8.66 25.95 -12.74
CA LEU A 34 -7.51 25.52 -11.95
C LEU A 34 -6.99 24.12 -12.34
N PHE A 35 -7.85 23.26 -12.87
CA PHE A 35 -7.49 21.90 -13.23
C PHE A 35 -6.89 21.75 -14.64
N HIS A 36 -6.96 22.77 -15.47
CA HIS A 36 -6.39 22.82 -16.81
C HIS A 36 -5.63 24.13 -17.02
N PRO A 37 -4.43 24.27 -16.43
CA PRO A 37 -3.64 25.47 -16.55
C PRO A 37 -3.25 25.72 -18.01
N THR A 38 -3.19 26.98 -18.43
CA THR A 38 -2.59 27.36 -19.69
C THR A 38 -1.09 27.12 -19.68
N VAL A 39 -0.45 27.16 -20.85
CA VAL A 39 1.02 27.03 -20.99
C VAL A 39 1.73 28.09 -20.14
N GLU A 40 1.26 29.33 -20.16
CA GLU A 40 1.86 30.43 -19.40
C GLU A 40 1.69 30.25 -17.89
N GLN A 41 0.49 29.85 -17.44
CA GLN A 41 0.25 29.57 -16.01
C GLN A 41 1.14 28.42 -15.50
N PHE A 42 1.33 27.38 -16.34
CA PHE A 42 2.19 26.26 -15.96
C PHE A 42 3.65 26.68 -15.88
N LYS A 43 4.12 27.49 -16.86
CA LYS A 43 5.46 28.06 -16.87
C LYS A 43 5.72 28.94 -15.65
N ASP A 44 4.75 29.80 -15.30
CA ASP A 44 4.83 30.65 -14.12
C ASP A 44 4.88 29.86 -12.82
N SER A 45 4.09 28.78 -12.69
CA SER A 45 4.13 27.89 -11.53
C SER A 45 5.49 27.21 -11.42
N ILE A 46 6.02 26.60 -12.48
CA ILE A 46 7.35 25.96 -12.48
C ILE A 46 8.45 26.96 -12.06
N THR A 47 8.51 28.13 -12.68
CA THR A 47 9.53 29.15 -12.35
C THR A 47 9.36 29.74 -10.96
N THR A 48 8.13 29.80 -10.47
CA THR A 48 7.81 30.20 -9.08
C THR A 48 8.35 29.16 -8.09
N HIS A 49 8.15 27.86 -8.35
CA HIS A 49 8.69 26.79 -7.52
C HIS A 49 10.20 26.75 -7.53
N LEU A 50 10.86 26.97 -8.68
CA LEU A 50 12.33 27.14 -8.71
C LEU A 50 12.80 28.19 -7.74
N ARG A 51 12.18 29.38 -7.75
CA ARG A 51 12.61 30.51 -6.93
C ARG A 51 12.20 30.39 -5.47
N ARG A 52 10.97 29.93 -5.17
CA ARG A 52 10.39 30.00 -3.82
C ARG A 52 10.48 28.70 -3.04
N SER A 53 10.38 27.55 -3.70
CA SER A 53 10.41 26.24 -3.05
C SER A 53 11.82 25.63 -3.03
N ILE A 54 12.59 25.83 -4.11
CA ILE A 54 13.93 25.25 -4.27
C ILE A 54 15.04 26.30 -3.98
N GLY A 55 14.74 27.60 -4.15
CA GLY A 55 15.69 28.68 -3.84
C GLY A 55 16.78 28.89 -4.90
N THR A 56 16.49 28.58 -6.16
CA THR A 56 17.42 28.76 -7.28
C THR A 56 16.79 29.58 -8.41
N SER A 57 17.63 29.99 -9.38
CA SER A 57 17.16 30.70 -10.58
C SER A 57 17.26 29.80 -11.81
N GLU A 58 16.47 30.10 -12.83
CA GLU A 58 16.45 29.38 -14.11
C GLU A 58 17.84 29.13 -14.70
N LYS A 59 18.74 30.15 -14.60
CA LYS A 59 20.12 30.07 -15.12
C LYS A 59 21.05 29.15 -14.31
N LYS A 60 20.70 28.84 -13.07
CA LYS A 60 21.54 28.06 -12.13
C LYS A 60 20.93 26.73 -11.76
N ALA A 61 19.70 26.49 -12.16
CA ALA A 61 18.98 25.27 -11.82
C ALA A 61 19.64 24.04 -12.47
N SER A 62 19.87 23.01 -11.66
CA SER A 62 20.28 21.69 -12.15
C SER A 62 19.07 20.95 -12.77
N PRO A 63 19.29 19.88 -13.57
CA PRO A 63 18.20 19.04 -14.05
C PRO A 63 17.28 18.53 -12.92
N LEU A 64 17.86 18.08 -11.81
CA LEU A 64 17.13 17.68 -10.61
C LEU A 64 16.24 18.81 -10.05
N ALA A 65 16.77 20.04 -9.97
CA ALA A 65 15.99 21.19 -9.50
C ALA A 65 14.81 21.53 -10.42
N TRP A 66 15.02 21.40 -11.74
CA TRP A 66 13.94 21.56 -12.72
C TRP A 66 12.87 20.48 -12.57
N TRP A 67 13.27 19.20 -12.42
CA TRP A 67 12.34 18.12 -12.18
C TRP A 67 11.52 18.35 -10.89
N GLN A 68 12.18 18.72 -9.79
CA GLN A 68 11.46 19.03 -8.54
C GLN A 68 10.46 20.17 -8.71
N ALA A 69 10.83 21.24 -9.44
CA ALA A 69 9.92 22.36 -9.70
C ALA A 69 8.69 21.93 -10.52
N VAL A 70 8.88 21.08 -11.52
CA VAL A 70 7.77 20.50 -12.31
C VAL A 70 6.87 19.66 -11.43
N VAL A 71 7.45 18.80 -10.58
CA VAL A 71 6.65 17.99 -9.66
C VAL A 71 5.83 18.86 -8.71
N TYR A 72 6.40 19.93 -8.14
CA TYR A 72 5.66 20.84 -7.27
C TYR A 72 4.52 21.54 -8.01
N ALA A 73 4.74 21.97 -9.26
CA ALA A 73 3.68 22.58 -10.08
C ALA A 73 2.54 21.60 -10.39
N VAL A 74 2.87 20.31 -10.66
CA VAL A 74 1.86 19.25 -10.82
C VAL A 74 1.15 18.95 -9.50
N ASN A 75 1.88 18.97 -8.38
CA ASN A 75 1.32 18.71 -7.06
C ASN A 75 0.29 19.74 -6.60
N GLU A 76 0.37 20.99 -7.06
CA GLU A 76 -0.69 21.98 -6.82
C GLU A 76 -2.06 21.43 -7.27
N LEU A 77 -2.11 20.87 -8.48
CA LEU A 77 -3.33 20.27 -9.05
C LEU A 77 -3.73 18.97 -8.34
N VAL A 78 -2.73 18.14 -8.01
CA VAL A 78 -2.95 16.84 -7.35
C VAL A 78 -3.52 17.00 -5.96
N PHE A 79 -2.95 17.90 -5.14
CA PHE A 79 -3.37 18.07 -3.74
C PHE A 79 -4.73 18.76 -3.61
N GLU A 80 -5.06 19.65 -4.52
CA GLU A 80 -6.40 20.23 -4.57
C GLU A 80 -7.44 19.14 -4.84
N ARG A 81 -7.21 18.27 -5.82
CA ARG A 81 -8.06 17.09 -6.11
C ARG A 81 -8.11 16.10 -4.95
N LEU A 82 -6.96 15.84 -4.31
CA LEU A 82 -6.90 14.97 -3.14
C LEU A 82 -7.80 15.47 -2.01
N THR A 83 -7.69 16.77 -1.69
CA THR A 83 -8.50 17.41 -0.65
C THR A 83 -9.99 17.31 -0.97
N GLN A 84 -10.38 17.61 -2.21
CA GLN A 84 -11.77 17.49 -2.67
C GLN A 84 -12.28 16.05 -2.61
N THR A 85 -11.45 15.08 -3.03
CA THR A 85 -11.78 13.65 -2.97
C THR A 85 -12.01 13.20 -1.52
N GLN A 86 -11.09 13.56 -0.61
CA GLN A 86 -11.20 13.21 0.80
C GLN A 86 -12.43 13.83 1.46
N PHE A 87 -12.73 15.09 1.16
CA PHE A 87 -13.95 15.76 1.65
C PHE A 87 -15.21 15.03 1.15
N THR A 88 -15.28 14.70 -0.14
CA THR A 88 -16.41 13.98 -0.73
C THR A 88 -16.62 12.60 -0.08
N HIS A 89 -15.53 11.85 0.14
CA HIS A 89 -15.62 10.55 0.79
C HIS A 89 -16.09 10.64 2.24
N ALA A 90 -15.57 11.61 2.99
CA ALA A 90 -15.95 11.82 4.39
C ALA A 90 -17.41 12.28 4.52
N SER A 91 -17.86 13.23 3.68
CA SER A 91 -19.23 13.77 3.72
C SER A 91 -20.30 12.71 3.37
N ASN A 92 -19.94 11.71 2.56
CA ASN A 92 -20.87 10.64 2.15
C ASN A 92 -20.72 9.38 3.00
N ASP A 93 -19.86 9.36 4.00
CA ASP A 93 -19.58 8.18 4.84
C ASP A 93 -19.42 6.91 4.00
N THR A 94 -18.55 7.00 2.99
CA THR A 94 -18.41 5.95 1.97
C THR A 94 -17.68 4.73 2.51
N ARG A 95 -18.03 3.55 1.98
CA ARG A 95 -17.25 2.34 2.22
C ARG A 95 -15.86 2.48 1.59
N ALA A 96 -14.80 2.18 2.36
CA ALA A 96 -13.41 2.28 1.91
C ALA A 96 -12.75 0.91 1.75
N VAL A 97 -11.98 0.75 0.66
CA VAL A 97 -11.08 -0.39 0.43
C VAL A 97 -9.69 -0.04 0.97
N ASN A 98 -9.18 -0.88 1.85
CA ASN A 98 -7.83 -0.77 2.42
C ASN A 98 -6.99 -1.92 1.86
N TYR A 99 -6.06 -1.61 0.98
CA TYR A 99 -5.26 -2.60 0.28
C TYR A 99 -3.90 -2.76 0.96
N LEU A 100 -3.72 -3.86 1.70
CA LEU A 100 -2.50 -4.16 2.44
C LEU A 100 -1.55 -4.98 1.59
N SER A 101 -0.36 -4.45 1.31
CA SER A 101 0.66 -5.14 0.53
C SER A 101 2.07 -4.83 1.05
N ALA A 102 2.93 -5.85 1.10
CA ALA A 102 4.35 -5.65 1.37
C ALA A 102 5.08 -4.96 0.21
N GLU A 103 4.49 -4.95 -0.99
CA GLU A 103 5.07 -4.42 -2.21
C GLU A 103 4.13 -3.44 -2.92
N PHE A 104 4.69 -2.32 -3.39
CA PHE A 104 4.05 -1.40 -4.33
C PHE A 104 5.08 -0.96 -5.38
N LEU A 105 5.08 -1.61 -6.54
CA LEU A 105 5.99 -1.29 -7.63
C LEU A 105 5.39 -0.17 -8.50
N MET A 106 5.47 1.06 -7.98
CA MET A 106 4.86 2.24 -8.62
C MET A 106 5.63 2.69 -9.86
N GLY A 107 6.95 2.68 -9.79
CA GLY A 107 7.81 3.27 -10.81
C GLY A 107 7.80 4.80 -10.74
N ARG A 108 8.09 5.46 -11.88
CA ARG A 108 8.09 6.91 -12.02
C ARG A 108 6.66 7.46 -12.09
N LEU A 109 6.39 8.56 -11.40
CA LEU A 109 5.05 9.13 -11.26
C LEU A 109 4.82 10.38 -12.11
N THR A 110 5.88 11.11 -12.50
CA THR A 110 5.77 12.42 -13.16
C THR A 110 4.94 12.35 -14.44
N VAL A 111 5.34 11.50 -15.39
CA VAL A 111 4.59 11.35 -16.66
C VAL A 111 3.21 10.76 -16.42
N ASN A 112 3.11 9.75 -15.53
CA ASN A 112 1.84 9.13 -15.20
C ASN A 112 0.82 10.14 -14.66
N ASN A 113 1.24 11.00 -13.73
CA ASN A 113 0.36 11.99 -13.11
C ASN A 113 -0.01 13.10 -14.11
N MET A 114 0.95 13.57 -14.91
CA MET A 114 0.65 14.54 -15.97
C MET A 114 -0.35 14.00 -17.02
N CYS A 115 -0.19 12.74 -17.43
CA CYS A 115 -1.13 12.08 -18.35
C CYS A 115 -2.51 11.91 -17.72
N ASN A 116 -2.57 11.47 -16.47
CA ASN A 116 -3.84 11.28 -15.76
C ASN A 116 -4.56 12.60 -15.46
N LEU A 117 -3.84 13.71 -15.32
CA LEU A 117 -4.41 15.05 -15.19
C LEU A 117 -4.71 15.73 -16.53
N GLU A 118 -4.36 15.10 -17.67
CA GLU A 118 -4.47 15.65 -19.03
C GLU A 118 -3.68 16.96 -19.23
N VAL A 119 -2.55 17.12 -18.50
CA VAL A 119 -1.67 18.30 -18.58
C VAL A 119 -0.30 18.04 -19.20
N TYR A 120 -0.04 16.82 -19.68
CA TYR A 120 1.26 16.44 -20.25
C TYR A 120 1.68 17.34 -21.41
N ASP A 121 0.80 17.57 -22.39
CA ASP A 121 1.11 18.40 -23.56
C ASP A 121 1.30 19.87 -23.20
N THR A 122 0.52 20.37 -22.24
CA THR A 122 0.66 21.73 -21.73
C THR A 122 2.00 21.93 -21.02
N CYS A 123 2.37 20.99 -20.15
CA CYS A 123 3.67 20.98 -19.46
C CYS A 123 4.83 20.88 -20.44
N LYS A 124 4.74 19.97 -21.44
CA LYS A 124 5.76 19.81 -22.47
C LYS A 124 6.00 21.10 -23.26
N LYS A 125 4.94 21.83 -23.62
CA LYS A 125 5.06 23.13 -24.30
C LYS A 125 5.69 24.18 -23.39
N ALA A 126 5.27 24.26 -22.12
CA ALA A 126 5.83 25.19 -21.12
C ALA A 126 7.33 24.95 -20.94
N LEU A 127 7.76 23.69 -20.83
CA LEU A 127 9.17 23.33 -20.71
C LEU A 127 9.98 23.65 -21.98
N ALA A 128 9.41 23.39 -23.15
CA ALA A 128 10.07 23.71 -24.43
C ALA A 128 10.30 25.22 -24.57
N GLU A 129 9.37 26.09 -24.12
CA GLU A 129 9.56 27.55 -24.08
C GLU A 129 10.65 27.98 -23.08
N LEU A 130 10.92 27.15 -22.05
CA LEU A 130 12.01 27.35 -21.08
C LEU A 130 13.34 26.72 -21.57
N GLY A 131 13.35 26.09 -22.76
CA GLY A 131 14.51 25.44 -23.33
C GLY A 131 14.84 24.07 -22.72
N ILE A 132 13.86 23.37 -22.15
CA ILE A 132 14.02 22.08 -21.44
C ILE A 132 13.29 20.98 -22.22
N ASP A 133 13.97 19.85 -22.45
CA ASP A 133 13.34 18.63 -22.95
C ASP A 133 12.68 17.85 -21.82
N ILE A 134 11.38 17.60 -21.94
CA ILE A 134 10.61 16.85 -20.93
C ILE A 134 11.11 15.42 -20.76
N ASN A 135 11.66 14.78 -21.80
CA ASN A 135 12.14 13.41 -21.71
C ASN A 135 13.43 13.35 -20.88
N GLU A 136 14.38 14.25 -21.16
CA GLU A 136 15.60 14.37 -20.35
C GLU A 136 15.28 14.71 -18.90
N LEU A 137 14.30 15.60 -18.67
CA LEU A 137 13.86 15.97 -17.35
C LEU A 137 13.26 14.79 -16.57
N CYS A 138 12.40 14.01 -17.21
CA CYS A 138 11.76 12.86 -16.58
C CYS A 138 12.75 11.71 -16.27
N ASP A 139 13.92 11.69 -16.89
CA ASP A 139 14.98 10.73 -16.57
C ASP A 139 15.69 11.03 -15.22
N GLU A 140 15.54 12.24 -14.70
CA GLU A 140 16.02 12.61 -13.35
C GLU A 140 15.16 11.96 -12.22
N GLU A 141 13.93 11.51 -12.53
CA GLU A 141 13.07 10.87 -11.54
C GLU A 141 13.55 9.46 -11.21
N PRO A 142 13.90 9.17 -9.96
CA PRO A 142 14.20 7.80 -9.54
C PRO A 142 12.92 6.95 -9.55
N ASP A 143 13.06 5.67 -9.89
CA ASP A 143 11.95 4.72 -9.78
C ASP A 143 11.58 4.50 -8.32
N MET A 144 10.30 4.64 -7.99
CA MET A 144 9.75 4.12 -6.74
C MET A 144 9.56 2.60 -6.86
N ALA A 145 10.68 1.88 -6.77
CA ALA A 145 10.75 0.44 -7.00
C ALA A 145 10.56 -0.35 -5.68
N LEU A 146 9.42 -0.13 -5.01
CA LEU A 146 9.11 -0.77 -3.73
C LEU A 146 8.44 -2.14 -3.92
N GLY A 147 8.95 -2.94 -4.84
CA GLY A 147 8.44 -4.26 -5.19
C GLY A 147 9.39 -4.99 -6.13
N ASN A 148 9.26 -6.33 -6.22
CA ASN A 148 10.13 -7.16 -7.05
C ASN A 148 9.56 -7.45 -8.44
N GLY A 149 8.24 -7.63 -8.55
CA GLY A 149 7.65 -8.07 -9.81
C GLY A 149 6.12 -8.02 -9.82
N GLY A 150 5.48 -9.12 -10.22
CA GLY A 150 4.05 -9.20 -10.50
C GLY A 150 3.14 -8.81 -9.34
N LEU A 151 3.46 -9.25 -8.13
CA LEU A 151 2.68 -8.93 -6.92
C LEU A 151 2.69 -7.42 -6.64
N GLY A 152 3.87 -6.81 -6.62
CA GLY A 152 4.03 -5.37 -6.38
C GLY A 152 3.46 -4.51 -7.51
N ARG A 153 3.58 -4.96 -8.78
CA ARG A 153 2.97 -4.24 -9.91
C ARG A 153 1.45 -4.35 -9.91
N LEU A 154 0.89 -5.51 -9.53
CA LEU A 154 -0.55 -5.68 -9.38
C LEU A 154 -1.12 -4.70 -8.35
N ALA A 155 -0.48 -4.58 -7.18
CA ALA A 155 -0.86 -3.61 -6.16
C ALA A 155 -0.89 -2.17 -6.72
N ALA A 156 0.18 -1.76 -7.42
CA ALA A 156 0.26 -0.44 -8.06
C ALA A 156 -0.85 -0.23 -9.11
N CYS A 157 -1.15 -1.23 -9.93
CA CYS A 157 -2.23 -1.15 -10.92
C CYS A 157 -3.62 -1.10 -10.27
N TYR A 158 -3.84 -1.81 -9.17
CA TYR A 158 -5.14 -1.78 -8.48
C TYR A 158 -5.43 -0.43 -7.84
N ILE A 159 -4.45 0.20 -7.17
CA ILE A 159 -4.70 1.53 -6.58
C ILE A 159 -4.93 2.61 -7.67
N ASP A 160 -4.23 2.53 -8.81
CA ASP A 160 -4.51 3.37 -9.99
C ASP A 160 -5.93 3.16 -10.52
N SER A 161 -6.35 1.91 -10.66
CA SER A 161 -7.69 1.57 -11.13
C SER A 161 -8.78 1.97 -10.15
N LEU A 162 -8.57 1.81 -8.85
CA LEU A 162 -9.50 2.26 -7.81
C LEU A 162 -9.68 3.78 -7.85
N ALA A 163 -8.58 4.55 -7.99
CA ALA A 163 -8.63 5.99 -8.17
C ALA A 163 -9.38 6.37 -9.47
N THR A 164 -9.07 5.70 -10.58
CA THR A 164 -9.71 5.93 -11.89
C THR A 164 -11.22 5.68 -11.86
N LEU A 165 -11.65 4.63 -11.15
CA LEU A 165 -13.06 4.25 -11.00
C LEU A 165 -13.75 4.95 -9.81
N LYS A 166 -13.07 5.88 -9.15
CA LYS A 166 -13.58 6.67 -8.02
C LYS A 166 -13.98 5.84 -6.79
N TYR A 167 -13.36 4.67 -6.61
CA TYR A 167 -13.56 3.90 -5.39
C TYR A 167 -12.77 4.51 -4.24
N PRO A 168 -13.39 4.79 -3.08
CA PRO A 168 -12.67 5.20 -1.88
C PRO A 168 -11.68 4.12 -1.48
N SER A 169 -10.39 4.46 -1.50
CA SER A 169 -9.35 3.47 -1.24
C SER A 169 -8.08 4.08 -0.66
N ILE A 170 -7.35 3.27 0.09
CA ILE A 170 -5.99 3.57 0.56
C ILE A 170 -5.16 2.30 0.38
N GLY A 171 -3.99 2.46 -0.24
CA GLY A 171 -2.94 1.45 -0.21
C GLY A 171 -2.10 1.61 1.06
N TYR A 172 -1.76 0.50 1.71
CA TYR A 172 -0.92 0.48 2.90
C TYR A 172 0.26 -0.46 2.70
N GLY A 173 1.47 0.00 3.00
CA GLY A 173 2.70 -0.78 2.91
C GLY A 173 3.83 -0.20 3.74
N LEU A 174 5.06 -0.60 3.44
CA LEU A 174 6.28 -0.14 4.09
C LEU A 174 6.98 0.92 3.23
N HIS A 175 7.48 1.96 3.89
CA HIS A 175 8.29 3.01 3.30
C HIS A 175 9.75 2.58 3.29
N TYR A 176 10.10 1.68 2.35
CA TYR A 176 11.48 1.18 2.28
C TYR A 176 12.46 2.30 1.93
N GLU A 177 13.57 2.36 2.68
CA GLU A 177 14.67 3.29 2.41
C GLU A 177 15.35 2.98 1.07
N ASN A 178 15.49 1.69 0.76
CA ASN A 178 16.06 1.23 -0.49
C ASN A 178 14.98 0.49 -1.30
N GLY A 179 14.88 0.81 -2.58
CA GLY A 179 14.04 0.09 -3.53
C GLY A 179 14.62 -1.27 -3.93
N LEU A 180 14.04 -1.88 -4.98
CA LEU A 180 14.64 -3.04 -5.62
C LEU A 180 16.09 -2.70 -6.01
N PHE A 181 17.03 -3.60 -5.75
CA PHE A 181 18.45 -3.36 -5.98
C PHE A 181 18.76 -2.85 -7.40
N ARG A 182 19.74 -1.96 -7.50
CA ARG A 182 20.31 -1.52 -8.77
C ARG A 182 21.21 -2.62 -9.34
N GLN A 183 20.98 -3.00 -10.59
CA GLN A 183 21.78 -4.01 -11.28
C GLN A 183 23.02 -3.37 -11.92
N GLU A 184 24.19 -3.95 -11.66
CA GLU A 184 25.43 -3.65 -12.35
C GLU A 184 26.00 -4.93 -12.99
N ILE A 185 26.64 -4.83 -14.15
CA ILE A 185 27.34 -5.93 -14.76
C ILE A 185 28.84 -5.73 -14.57
N ARG A 186 29.47 -6.62 -13.81
CA ARG A 186 30.94 -6.62 -13.55
C ARG A 186 31.54 -7.97 -13.89
N GLY A 187 32.50 -7.98 -14.79
CA GLY A 187 33.15 -9.24 -15.22
C GLY A 187 32.16 -10.25 -15.82
N GLY A 188 31.12 -9.79 -16.53
CA GLY A 188 30.09 -10.64 -17.13
C GLY A 188 29.07 -11.22 -16.14
N ARG A 189 29.05 -10.75 -14.90
CA ARG A 189 28.11 -11.18 -13.85
C ARG A 189 27.30 -10.00 -13.32
N GLN A 190 26.05 -10.26 -12.97
CA GLN A 190 25.22 -9.30 -12.26
C GLN A 190 25.76 -9.08 -10.84
N VAL A 191 25.79 -7.83 -10.44
CA VAL A 191 26.11 -7.38 -9.07
C VAL A 191 24.98 -6.45 -8.63
N GLU A 192 24.37 -6.76 -7.50
CA GLU A 192 23.32 -5.96 -6.88
C GLU A 192 23.93 -4.84 -6.04
N ARG A 193 23.35 -3.64 -6.13
CA ARG A 193 23.69 -2.48 -5.32
C ARG A 193 22.44 -1.92 -4.66
N PRO A 194 22.55 -1.28 -3.49
CA PRO A 194 21.43 -0.56 -2.90
C PRO A 194 20.89 0.49 -3.89
N ASP A 195 19.56 0.59 -3.96
CA ASP A 195 18.85 1.60 -4.73
C ASP A 195 18.27 2.64 -3.78
N SER A 196 19.06 3.66 -3.46
CA SER A 196 18.68 4.75 -2.55
C SER A 196 17.79 5.75 -3.27
N TRP A 197 16.60 5.31 -3.71
CA TRP A 197 15.67 6.06 -4.55
C TRP A 197 15.25 7.42 -3.98
N ARG A 198 15.37 7.62 -2.68
CA ARG A 198 14.99 8.86 -1.98
C ARG A 198 16.18 9.62 -1.37
N GLU A 199 17.41 9.33 -1.79
CA GLU A 199 18.64 9.95 -1.23
C GLU A 199 18.58 11.49 -1.26
N TYR A 200 18.00 12.06 -2.32
CA TYR A 200 17.85 13.51 -2.49
C TYR A 200 16.41 14.00 -2.23
N GLY A 201 15.59 13.19 -1.53
CA GLY A 201 14.18 13.45 -1.29
C GLY A 201 13.29 13.04 -2.47
N CYS A 202 12.01 12.84 -2.18
CA CYS A 202 10.99 12.55 -3.19
C CYS A 202 9.88 13.61 -3.08
N PRO A 203 9.74 14.52 -4.05
CA PRO A 203 8.76 15.61 -3.96
C PRO A 203 7.30 15.12 -4.12
N TRP A 204 7.07 13.84 -4.46
CA TRP A 204 5.74 13.24 -4.50
C TRP A 204 5.21 12.84 -3.12
N GLU A 205 6.08 12.66 -2.12
CA GLU A 205 5.67 12.15 -0.81
C GLU A 205 5.46 13.27 0.21
N VAL A 206 4.50 13.07 1.11
CA VAL A 206 4.21 13.98 2.22
C VAL A 206 4.23 13.22 3.53
N CYS A 207 5.13 13.59 4.43
CA CYS A 207 5.15 13.06 5.79
C CYS A 207 3.92 13.55 6.57
N ARG A 208 3.27 12.63 7.32
CA ARG A 208 2.09 12.91 8.14
C ARG A 208 2.33 12.61 9.62
N PRO A 209 3.18 13.37 10.29
CA PRO A 209 3.58 13.07 11.68
C PRO A 209 2.39 13.08 12.65
N GLU A 210 1.32 13.80 12.34
CA GLU A 210 0.06 13.83 13.09
C GLU A 210 -0.69 12.49 13.09
N SER A 211 -0.32 11.59 12.20
CA SER A 211 -0.89 10.24 12.08
C SER A 211 0.07 9.14 12.52
N THR A 212 1.17 9.49 13.20
CA THR A 212 2.14 8.54 13.75
C THR A 212 1.46 7.55 14.68
N GLN A 213 1.86 6.28 14.58
CA GLN A 213 1.38 5.18 15.42
C GLN A 213 2.52 4.66 16.30
N GLU A 214 2.18 4.22 17.50
CA GLU A 214 3.09 3.49 18.40
C GLU A 214 2.69 2.02 18.44
N ILE A 215 3.64 1.15 18.11
CA ILE A 215 3.43 -0.28 17.90
C ILE A 215 4.18 -1.07 18.96
N PRO A 216 3.46 -1.85 19.79
CA PRO A 216 4.06 -2.69 20.83
C PRO A 216 4.72 -3.93 20.22
N VAL A 217 5.87 -4.36 20.76
CA VAL A 217 6.60 -5.55 20.31
C VAL A 217 7.22 -6.28 21.48
N GLY A 218 7.24 -7.61 21.42
CA GLY A 218 7.87 -8.47 22.44
C GLY A 218 7.13 -8.50 23.77
N GLY A 219 7.86 -8.76 24.84
CA GLY A 219 7.30 -8.81 26.18
C GLY A 219 6.53 -10.09 26.49
N TYR A 220 5.47 -9.99 27.30
CA TYR A 220 4.70 -11.13 27.78
C TYR A 220 3.22 -10.77 28.00
N VAL A 221 2.37 -11.79 28.13
CA VAL A 221 0.95 -11.64 28.46
C VAL A 221 0.73 -12.06 29.92
N GLU A 222 0.05 -11.21 30.68
CA GLU A 222 -0.40 -11.48 32.04
C GLU A 222 -1.90 -11.75 32.04
N VAL A 223 -2.32 -12.75 32.79
CA VAL A 223 -3.75 -13.01 33.05
C VAL A 223 -4.13 -12.30 34.36
N GLN A 224 -4.97 -11.29 34.25
CA GLN A 224 -5.49 -10.55 35.41
C GLN A 224 -6.96 -10.91 35.63
N THR A 225 -7.38 -10.99 36.90
CA THR A 225 -8.79 -11.18 37.25
C THR A 225 -9.44 -9.81 37.44
N ALA A 226 -10.40 -9.47 36.58
CA ALA A 226 -11.19 -8.26 36.74
C ALA A 226 -12.07 -8.28 37.99
N PRO A 227 -12.57 -7.14 38.50
CA PRO A 227 -13.39 -7.07 39.68
C PRO A 227 -14.69 -7.89 39.62
N ASP A 228 -15.17 -8.20 38.42
CA ASP A 228 -16.35 -9.05 38.19
C ASP A 228 -16.03 -10.56 38.14
N GLY A 229 -14.75 -10.93 38.33
CA GLY A 229 -14.27 -12.31 38.31
C GLY A 229 -13.92 -12.83 36.90
N THR A 230 -14.02 -12.01 35.87
CA THR A 230 -13.60 -12.38 34.49
C THR A 230 -12.09 -12.31 34.33
N GLU A 231 -11.50 -13.23 33.57
CA GLU A 231 -10.09 -13.19 33.21
C GLU A 231 -9.87 -12.22 32.04
N GLN A 232 -8.96 -11.29 32.27
CA GLN A 232 -8.47 -10.37 31.22
C GLN A 232 -7.01 -10.66 30.92
N LYS A 233 -6.68 -10.68 29.61
CA LYS A 233 -5.32 -10.86 29.12
C LYS A 233 -4.71 -9.49 28.81
N VAL A 234 -3.66 -9.14 29.56
CA VAL A 234 -2.96 -7.86 29.40
C VAL A 234 -1.58 -8.10 28.79
N TRP A 235 -1.34 -7.52 27.64
CA TRP A 235 -0.03 -7.59 27.00
C TRP A 235 0.90 -6.50 27.54
N HIS A 236 2.01 -6.91 28.14
CA HIS A 236 3.11 -6.05 28.57
C HIS A 236 4.19 -6.07 27.49
N PRO A 237 4.28 -5.07 26.61
CA PRO A 237 5.26 -5.07 25.53
C PRO A 237 6.69 -4.89 26.05
N GLY A 238 7.65 -5.47 25.36
CA GLY A 238 9.06 -5.32 25.66
C GLY A 238 9.59 -3.94 25.25
N HIS A 239 9.12 -3.43 24.11
CA HIS A 239 9.44 -2.10 23.60
C HIS A 239 8.37 -1.59 22.63
N MET A 240 8.45 -0.31 22.28
CA MET A 240 7.54 0.35 21.35
C MET A 240 8.31 0.81 20.12
N ILE A 241 7.68 0.74 18.94
CA ILE A 241 8.24 1.22 17.66
C ILE A 241 7.30 2.30 17.14
N LYS A 242 7.86 3.41 16.65
CA LYS A 242 7.06 4.45 15.96
C LYS A 242 6.92 4.13 14.49
N GLY A 243 5.68 4.14 13.99
CA GLY A 243 5.34 4.11 12.58
C GLY A 243 4.97 5.52 12.11
N VAL A 244 5.83 6.10 11.28
CA VAL A 244 5.60 7.44 10.71
C VAL A 244 5.08 7.27 9.28
N PRO A 245 3.87 7.76 8.97
CA PRO A 245 3.29 7.58 7.64
C PRO A 245 3.77 8.64 6.64
N TRP A 246 4.01 8.17 5.43
CA TRP A 246 4.29 8.97 4.24
C TRP A 246 3.20 8.71 3.21
N ASP A 247 2.53 9.79 2.79
CA ASP A 247 1.45 9.74 1.82
C ASP A 247 1.96 10.09 0.42
N ILE A 248 1.68 9.20 -0.54
CA ILE A 248 1.96 9.38 -1.95
C ILE A 248 0.61 9.45 -2.66
N PRO A 249 0.30 10.55 -3.37
CA PRO A 249 -0.96 10.67 -4.09
C PRO A 249 -0.99 9.74 -5.30
N VAL A 250 -2.13 9.11 -5.51
CA VAL A 250 -2.42 8.24 -6.66
C VAL A 250 -3.54 8.89 -7.47
N VAL A 251 -3.17 9.42 -8.63
CA VAL A 251 -4.07 10.18 -9.49
C VAL A 251 -4.83 9.25 -10.42
N GLY A 252 -6.15 9.28 -10.36
CA GLY A 252 -7.00 8.55 -11.30
C GLY A 252 -7.03 9.22 -12.69
N PHE A 253 -7.33 8.44 -13.72
CA PHE A 253 -7.42 8.90 -15.09
C PHE A 253 -8.39 10.07 -15.24
N ARG A 254 -7.98 11.11 -15.98
CA ARG A 254 -8.68 12.41 -16.14
C ARG A 254 -8.92 13.14 -14.82
N GLY A 255 -8.04 12.95 -13.84
CA GLY A 255 -8.20 13.55 -12.52
C GLY A 255 -9.51 13.16 -11.83
N ALA A 256 -10.07 12.00 -12.15
CA ALA A 256 -11.39 11.55 -11.69
C ALA A 256 -11.52 11.53 -10.16
N SER A 257 -10.48 11.08 -9.48
CA SER A 257 -10.24 11.20 -8.04
C SER A 257 -8.76 11.06 -7.75
N VAL A 258 -8.34 11.42 -6.56
CA VAL A 258 -6.98 11.16 -6.07
C VAL A 258 -7.09 10.39 -4.78
N THR A 259 -6.50 9.20 -4.75
CA THR A 259 -6.38 8.37 -3.55
C THR A 259 -4.96 8.44 -2.97
N VAL A 260 -4.70 7.68 -1.90
CA VAL A 260 -3.43 7.73 -1.19
C VAL A 260 -2.81 6.34 -1.13
N LEU A 261 -1.52 6.25 -1.40
CA LEU A 261 -0.65 5.19 -0.95
C LEU A 261 0.05 5.66 0.32
N ARG A 262 -0.28 5.05 1.48
CA ARG A 262 0.32 5.35 2.78
C ARG A 262 1.37 4.31 3.13
N LEU A 263 2.60 4.75 3.20
CA LEU A 263 3.75 3.90 3.51
C LEU A 263 4.30 4.23 4.90
N TRP A 264 4.60 3.18 5.67
CA TRP A 264 5.05 3.31 7.05
C TRP A 264 6.56 3.22 7.16
N GLU A 265 7.18 4.30 7.66
CA GLU A 265 8.57 4.35 8.05
C GLU A 265 8.70 3.98 9.53
N SER A 266 9.61 3.06 9.84
CA SER A 266 9.89 2.66 11.21
C SER A 266 10.93 3.57 11.84
N ARG A 267 10.64 4.05 13.05
CA ARG A 267 11.55 4.89 13.85
C ARG A 267 11.54 4.45 15.31
N ALA A 268 12.63 4.71 16.02
CA ALA A 268 12.67 4.53 17.49
C ALA A 268 11.75 5.54 18.20
N THR A 269 11.28 5.18 19.38
CA THR A 269 10.54 6.09 20.27
C THR A 269 11.44 7.17 20.81
N GLU A 270 12.68 6.82 21.16
CA GLU A 270 13.75 7.73 21.50
C GLU A 270 14.83 7.70 20.44
N GLN A 271 15.12 8.85 19.88
CA GLN A 271 16.09 8.95 18.77
C GLN A 271 17.54 8.87 19.23
N PHE A 272 17.79 9.02 20.56
CA PHE A 272 19.13 9.14 21.10
C PHE A 272 19.15 8.94 22.61
N ASN A 273 19.97 8.01 23.09
CA ASN A 273 20.14 7.74 24.52
C ASN A 273 21.25 8.64 25.11
N TRP A 274 20.83 9.73 25.74
CA TRP A 274 21.74 10.72 26.34
C TRP A 274 22.62 10.14 27.44
N ASP A 275 22.12 9.26 28.26
CA ASP A 275 22.86 8.71 29.40
C ASP A 275 24.00 7.82 28.93
N VAL A 276 23.72 6.96 27.94
CA VAL A 276 24.74 6.12 27.29
C VAL A 276 25.79 6.97 26.57
N PHE A 277 25.35 8.01 25.85
CA PHE A 277 26.25 8.92 25.14
C PHE A 277 27.18 9.65 26.13
N ASN A 278 26.63 10.22 27.20
CA ASN A 278 27.40 10.92 28.22
C ASN A 278 28.38 10.01 28.99
N ALA A 279 28.05 8.71 29.06
CA ALA A 279 28.95 7.70 29.64
C ALA A 279 30.10 7.27 28.69
N GLY A 280 30.14 7.82 27.46
CA GLY A 280 31.18 7.53 26.46
C GLY A 280 30.78 6.46 25.42
N GLY A 281 29.55 5.91 25.49
CA GLY A 281 29.01 4.95 24.51
C GLY A 281 28.41 5.65 23.30
N TYR A 282 29.24 6.33 22.49
CA TYR A 282 28.74 7.18 21.37
C TYR A 282 28.02 6.41 20.27
N VAL A 283 28.42 5.17 20.02
CA VAL A 283 27.77 4.28 19.04
C VAL A 283 26.57 3.59 19.65
N ASP A 284 26.71 3.07 20.88
CA ASP A 284 25.68 2.33 21.60
C ASP A 284 24.44 3.20 21.88
N ALA A 285 24.65 4.52 22.04
CA ALA A 285 23.58 5.50 22.17
C ALA A 285 22.60 5.57 20.97
N GLN A 286 22.97 4.97 19.83
CA GLN A 286 22.14 4.90 18.62
C GLN A 286 21.68 3.48 18.29
N GLU A 287 21.97 2.48 19.13
CA GLU A 287 21.65 1.07 18.84
C GLU A 287 20.16 0.84 18.66
N GLU A 288 19.33 1.33 19.58
CA GLU A 288 17.86 1.22 19.50
C GLU A 288 17.32 1.89 18.22
N LYS A 289 17.84 3.06 17.89
CA LYS A 289 17.49 3.76 16.65
C LYS A 289 17.81 2.90 15.43
N ALA A 290 19.01 2.35 15.35
CA ALA A 290 19.45 1.52 14.23
C ALA A 290 18.59 0.24 14.09
N GLN A 291 18.26 -0.41 15.22
CA GLN A 291 17.39 -1.59 15.23
C GLN A 291 16.00 -1.26 14.71
N CYS A 292 15.36 -0.20 15.18
CA CYS A 292 14.03 0.21 14.73
C CYS A 292 14.02 0.62 13.25
N GLU A 293 14.97 1.43 12.80
CA GLU A 293 15.05 1.90 11.41
C GLU A 293 15.32 0.76 10.43
N THR A 294 15.97 -0.33 10.87
CA THR A 294 16.24 -1.51 10.04
C THR A 294 14.96 -2.18 9.54
N ILE A 295 13.84 -2.06 10.26
CA ILE A 295 12.55 -2.67 9.90
C ILE A 295 12.05 -2.17 8.53
N SER A 296 12.25 -0.88 8.20
CA SER A 296 11.83 -0.32 6.91
C SER A 296 12.97 -0.06 5.93
N LYS A 297 14.13 -0.73 6.08
CA LYS A 297 15.27 -0.48 5.19
C LYS A 297 15.16 -1.16 3.83
N VAL A 298 14.80 -2.44 3.80
CA VAL A 298 14.88 -3.26 2.58
C VAL A 298 13.70 -4.24 2.52
N LEU A 299 13.12 -4.38 1.34
CA LEU A 299 12.12 -5.42 1.03
C LEU A 299 12.79 -6.81 1.06
N TYR A 300 12.14 -7.78 1.71
CA TYR A 300 12.57 -9.18 1.81
C TYR A 300 14.02 -9.36 2.27
N PRO A 301 14.34 -8.99 3.53
CA PRO A 301 15.63 -9.32 4.08
C PRO A 301 15.89 -10.83 4.01
N ASN A 302 17.16 -11.23 3.90
CA ASN A 302 17.54 -12.64 3.85
C ASN A 302 17.06 -13.36 5.12
N ASP A 303 16.16 -14.34 4.95
CA ASP A 303 15.54 -15.14 6.01
C ASP A 303 16.18 -16.52 6.22
N SER A 304 17.38 -16.75 5.67
CA SER A 304 18.17 -17.94 5.95
C SER A 304 18.68 -18.02 7.40
N THR A 305 18.71 -16.88 8.10
CA THR A 305 19.12 -16.74 9.49
C THR A 305 17.94 -16.45 10.41
N GLU A 306 18.08 -16.79 11.71
CA GLU A 306 17.05 -16.45 12.71
C GLU A 306 16.78 -14.96 12.83
N ALA A 307 17.83 -14.13 12.76
CA ALA A 307 17.70 -12.68 12.76
C ALA A 307 16.92 -12.17 11.54
N GLY A 308 17.17 -12.74 10.36
CA GLY A 308 16.46 -12.38 9.14
C GLY A 308 14.98 -12.80 9.17
N LYS A 309 14.67 -14.00 9.70
CA LYS A 309 13.28 -14.44 9.91
C LYS A 309 12.56 -13.50 10.89
N MET A 310 13.22 -13.15 12.00
CA MET A 310 12.67 -12.23 12.99
C MET A 310 12.38 -10.86 12.37
N LEU A 311 13.33 -10.30 11.61
CA LEU A 311 13.17 -9.02 10.94
C LEU A 311 12.01 -9.05 9.94
N ARG A 312 11.90 -10.10 9.12
CA ARG A 312 10.82 -10.23 8.15
C ARG A 312 9.44 -10.36 8.80
N LEU A 313 9.32 -11.13 9.88
CA LEU A 313 8.07 -11.20 10.65
C LEU A 313 7.74 -9.86 11.31
N THR A 314 8.76 -9.15 11.83
CA THR A 314 8.58 -7.80 12.39
C THR A 314 8.10 -6.81 11.34
N GLN A 315 8.64 -6.83 10.12
CA GLN A 315 8.17 -6.00 9.01
C GLN A 315 6.69 -6.21 8.71
N GLN A 316 6.26 -7.47 8.60
CA GLN A 316 4.87 -7.83 8.33
C GLN A 316 3.94 -7.34 9.44
N TYR A 317 4.30 -7.59 10.69
CA TYR A 317 3.53 -7.11 11.83
C TYR A 317 3.47 -5.58 11.88
N PHE A 318 4.61 -4.91 11.77
CA PHE A 318 4.73 -3.46 11.88
C PHE A 318 3.81 -2.72 10.91
N PHE A 319 3.86 -3.05 9.61
CA PHE A 319 3.01 -2.33 8.66
C PHE A 319 1.53 -2.67 8.81
N CYS A 320 1.18 -3.91 9.19
CA CYS A 320 -0.19 -4.30 9.46
C CYS A 320 -0.76 -3.57 10.69
N ALA A 321 -0.02 -3.54 11.78
CA ALA A 321 -0.44 -2.89 13.02
C ALA A 321 -0.62 -1.37 12.83
N CYS A 322 0.35 -0.70 12.18
CA CYS A 322 0.24 0.70 11.82
C CYS A 322 -1.00 0.98 10.96
N SER A 323 -1.24 0.14 9.97
CA SER A 323 -2.36 0.30 9.03
C SER A 323 -3.71 0.10 9.72
N LEU A 324 -3.84 -0.92 10.54
CA LEU A 324 -5.08 -1.19 11.30
C LEU A 324 -5.38 -0.10 12.32
N LYS A 325 -4.38 0.39 13.05
CA LYS A 325 -4.55 1.52 13.97
C LYS A 325 -4.99 2.79 13.22
N ASP A 326 -4.45 3.05 12.03
CA ASP A 326 -4.90 4.17 11.20
C ASP A 326 -6.34 3.98 10.68
N ILE A 327 -6.70 2.77 10.25
CA ILE A 327 -8.07 2.43 9.81
C ILE A 327 -9.06 2.63 10.97
N LEU A 328 -8.76 2.11 12.16
CA LEU A 328 -9.60 2.27 13.35
C LEU A 328 -9.69 3.75 13.78
N ARG A 329 -8.57 4.48 13.82
CA ARG A 329 -8.54 5.91 14.14
C ARG A 329 -9.44 6.72 13.20
N ARG A 330 -9.40 6.41 11.91
CA ARG A 330 -10.24 7.09 10.90
C ARG A 330 -11.71 6.73 11.04
N TYR A 331 -12.01 5.45 11.28
CA TYR A 331 -13.35 4.98 11.53
C TYR A 331 -13.94 5.59 12.81
N ASN A 332 -13.23 5.54 13.93
CA ASN A 332 -13.66 6.06 15.22
C ASN A 332 -13.94 7.57 15.20
N ARG A 333 -13.21 8.33 14.36
CA ARG A 333 -13.45 9.76 14.17
C ARG A 333 -14.87 10.05 13.66
N ALA A 334 -15.42 9.19 12.82
CA ALA A 334 -16.77 9.35 12.24
C ALA A 334 -17.85 8.62 13.04
N HIS A 335 -17.53 7.49 13.66
CA HIS A 335 -18.50 6.56 14.26
C HIS A 335 -18.39 6.44 15.79
N HIS A 336 -17.51 7.21 16.44
CA HIS A 336 -17.42 7.32 17.91
C HIS A 336 -17.35 5.96 18.63
N HIS A 337 -16.53 5.02 18.15
CA HIS A 337 -16.35 3.65 18.66
C HIS A 337 -17.59 2.73 18.57
N ASP A 338 -18.58 3.09 17.73
CA ASP A 338 -19.67 2.16 17.37
C ASP A 338 -19.25 1.25 16.21
N TYR A 339 -18.91 0.01 16.53
CA TYR A 339 -18.46 -0.99 15.56
C TYR A 339 -19.60 -1.75 14.84
N SER A 340 -20.86 -1.43 15.10
CA SER A 340 -22.00 -2.10 14.49
C SER A 340 -22.02 -2.01 12.95
N SER A 341 -21.52 -0.91 12.39
CA SER A 341 -21.42 -0.67 10.95
C SER A 341 -20.03 -0.94 10.35
N PHE A 342 -19.02 -1.32 11.15
CA PHE A 342 -17.63 -1.41 10.71
C PHE A 342 -17.45 -2.26 9.44
N ALA A 343 -18.00 -3.47 9.41
CA ALA A 343 -17.89 -4.37 8.28
C ALA A 343 -18.57 -3.85 7.00
N SER A 344 -19.59 -2.99 7.13
CA SER A 344 -20.25 -2.36 5.99
C SER A 344 -19.47 -1.16 5.42
N LYS A 345 -18.60 -0.55 6.24
CA LYS A 345 -17.80 0.64 5.88
C LYS A 345 -16.35 0.33 5.52
N ILE A 346 -15.81 -0.76 6.03
CA ILE A 346 -14.40 -1.12 5.87
C ILE A 346 -14.29 -2.44 5.11
N ALA A 347 -13.44 -2.46 4.09
CA ALA A 347 -12.97 -3.68 3.43
C ALA A 347 -11.44 -3.69 3.46
N ILE A 348 -10.83 -4.82 3.81
CA ILE A 348 -9.40 -4.99 3.91
C ILE A 348 -8.97 -6.13 3.00
N GLN A 349 -8.14 -5.83 2.00
CA GLN A 349 -7.60 -6.81 1.07
C GLN A 349 -6.18 -7.20 1.48
N LEU A 350 -5.97 -8.50 1.67
CA LEU A 350 -4.67 -9.10 1.96
C LEU A 350 -4.00 -9.53 0.64
N ASN A 351 -2.93 -8.85 0.27
CA ASN A 351 -2.15 -9.18 -0.92
C ASN A 351 -1.09 -10.22 -0.57
N ASP A 352 -1.37 -11.48 -0.87
CA ASP A 352 -0.68 -12.68 -0.40
C ASP A 352 -0.79 -12.89 1.12
N THR A 353 0.07 -13.76 1.69
CA THR A 353 0.12 -14.07 3.12
C THR A 353 0.94 -13.06 3.94
N HIS A 354 1.65 -12.15 3.30
CA HIS A 354 2.49 -11.16 3.98
C HIS A 354 1.71 -10.33 5.02
N PRO A 355 0.47 -9.88 4.76
CA PRO A 355 -0.33 -9.14 5.73
C PRO A 355 -1.22 -10.02 6.62
N THR A 356 -1.06 -11.33 6.67
CA THR A 356 -1.92 -12.25 7.44
C THR A 356 -1.98 -11.89 8.92
N ILE A 357 -0.88 -11.36 9.47
CA ILE A 357 -0.81 -10.95 10.87
C ILE A 357 -1.83 -9.84 11.22
N ALA A 358 -2.39 -9.17 10.21
CA ALA A 358 -3.50 -8.24 10.40
C ALA A 358 -4.75 -8.90 11.00
N VAL A 359 -4.94 -10.22 10.81
CA VAL A 359 -6.07 -10.96 11.36
C VAL A 359 -6.02 -11.00 12.90
N PRO A 360 -5.00 -11.57 13.54
CA PRO A 360 -4.91 -11.57 15.01
C PRO A 360 -4.68 -10.16 15.57
N GLU A 361 -4.06 -9.23 14.82
CA GLU A 361 -3.93 -7.85 15.29
C GLU A 361 -5.27 -7.12 15.32
N LEU A 362 -6.14 -7.28 14.32
CA LEU A 362 -7.47 -6.67 14.39
C LEU A 362 -8.30 -7.28 15.53
N MET A 363 -8.21 -8.60 15.76
CA MET A 363 -8.82 -9.23 16.93
C MET A 363 -8.33 -8.61 18.23
N ARG A 364 -6.99 -8.44 18.37
CA ARG A 364 -6.39 -7.82 19.56
C ARG A 364 -6.90 -6.40 19.77
N LEU A 365 -6.87 -5.58 18.72
CA LEU A 365 -7.33 -4.19 18.81
C LEU A 365 -8.80 -4.10 19.22
N LEU A 366 -9.66 -4.93 18.61
CA LEU A 366 -11.09 -4.92 18.93
C LEU A 366 -11.40 -5.45 20.34
N ILE A 367 -10.68 -6.47 20.82
CA ILE A 367 -10.90 -7.08 22.12
C ILE A 367 -10.19 -6.30 23.23
N ASP A 368 -8.87 -6.10 23.08
CA ASP A 368 -8.03 -5.61 24.17
C ASP A 368 -8.05 -4.07 24.28
N GLU A 369 -8.23 -3.33 23.17
CA GLU A 369 -8.25 -1.87 23.15
C GLU A 369 -9.68 -1.30 23.08
N GLU A 370 -10.59 -1.92 22.32
CA GLU A 370 -11.96 -1.42 22.13
C GLU A 370 -13.00 -2.18 22.99
N GLY A 371 -12.61 -3.25 23.68
CA GLY A 371 -13.44 -3.93 24.66
C GLY A 371 -14.59 -4.78 24.09
N LEU A 372 -14.51 -5.18 22.82
CA LEU A 372 -15.51 -6.06 22.22
C LEU A 372 -15.38 -7.50 22.75
N SER A 373 -16.50 -8.22 22.79
CA SER A 373 -16.45 -9.65 23.02
C SER A 373 -15.77 -10.38 21.86
N TRP A 374 -15.20 -11.56 22.13
CA TRP A 374 -14.58 -12.40 21.10
C TRP A 374 -15.49 -12.62 19.87
N ASP A 375 -16.74 -12.98 20.11
CA ASP A 375 -17.67 -13.33 19.04
C ASP A 375 -18.04 -12.10 18.17
N ALA A 376 -18.19 -10.92 18.79
CA ALA A 376 -18.42 -9.67 18.08
C ALA A 376 -17.19 -9.28 17.24
N ALA A 377 -15.98 -9.36 17.80
CA ALA A 377 -14.73 -9.09 17.09
C ALA A 377 -14.50 -10.07 15.93
N TRP A 378 -14.70 -11.38 16.18
CA TRP A 378 -14.53 -12.40 15.15
C TRP A 378 -15.50 -12.26 13.98
N LYS A 379 -16.75 -11.90 14.27
CA LYS A 379 -17.74 -11.58 13.23
C LYS A 379 -17.24 -10.43 12.33
N ILE A 380 -16.76 -9.34 12.92
CA ILE A 380 -16.19 -8.22 12.16
C ILE A 380 -15.02 -8.69 11.31
N VAL A 381 -14.05 -9.38 11.91
CA VAL A 381 -12.84 -9.86 11.22
C VAL A 381 -13.19 -10.70 9.99
N THR A 382 -14.09 -11.67 10.12
CA THR A 382 -14.47 -12.55 9.02
C THR A 382 -15.29 -11.86 7.92
N GLU A 383 -15.86 -10.68 8.18
CA GLU A 383 -16.60 -9.90 7.21
C GLU A 383 -15.74 -8.84 6.47
N VAL A 384 -14.64 -8.37 7.07
CA VAL A 384 -13.83 -7.29 6.47
C VAL A 384 -12.67 -7.78 5.63
N PHE A 385 -12.05 -8.92 5.96
CA PHE A 385 -10.90 -9.45 5.24
C PHE A 385 -11.26 -10.20 3.97
N ALA A 386 -10.43 -10.04 2.95
CA ALA A 386 -10.38 -10.88 1.75
C ALA A 386 -8.92 -11.17 1.41
N TYR A 387 -8.63 -12.37 0.90
CA TYR A 387 -7.29 -12.85 0.64
C TYR A 387 -7.08 -13.17 -0.84
N THR A 388 -6.01 -12.64 -1.42
CA THR A 388 -5.54 -13.00 -2.76
C THR A 388 -4.34 -13.94 -2.64
N ASN A 389 -4.45 -15.15 -3.18
CA ASN A 389 -3.34 -16.10 -3.31
C ASN A 389 -2.63 -15.90 -4.65
N HIS A 390 -1.29 -15.92 -4.64
CA HIS A 390 -0.46 -15.73 -5.82
C HIS A 390 0.35 -16.98 -6.24
N THR A 391 0.38 -18.04 -5.40
CA THR A 391 1.21 -19.22 -5.65
C THR A 391 0.50 -20.51 -5.33
N LEU A 392 0.88 -21.58 -6.07
CA LEU A 392 0.46 -22.95 -5.80
C LEU A 392 1.58 -23.77 -5.15
N LEU A 393 2.81 -23.24 -5.12
CA LEU A 393 3.98 -23.95 -4.61
C LEU A 393 3.94 -23.99 -3.08
N PRO A 394 3.86 -25.20 -2.47
CA PRO A 394 3.75 -25.33 -1.01
C PRO A 394 4.93 -24.69 -0.26
N GLU A 395 6.13 -24.70 -0.84
CA GLU A 395 7.33 -24.09 -0.29
C GLU A 395 7.28 -22.56 -0.25
N ALA A 396 6.44 -21.95 -1.08
CA ALA A 396 6.25 -20.50 -1.11
C ALA A 396 5.10 -20.03 -0.19
N LEU A 397 4.34 -20.94 0.42
CA LEU A 397 3.35 -20.63 1.44
C LEU A 397 4.06 -20.37 2.77
N GLU A 398 3.89 -19.17 3.30
CA GLU A 398 4.60 -18.76 4.52
C GLU A 398 4.21 -19.58 5.74
N LYS A 399 5.23 -20.05 6.43
CA LYS A 399 5.14 -20.72 7.74
C LYS A 399 6.15 -20.07 8.67
N TRP A 400 5.72 -19.69 9.86
CA TRP A 400 6.58 -19.09 10.85
C TRP A 400 6.71 -19.97 12.09
N PRO A 401 7.92 -20.19 12.61
CA PRO A 401 8.11 -20.94 13.86
C PRO A 401 7.33 -20.30 15.01
N VAL A 402 6.65 -21.13 15.80
CA VAL A 402 5.86 -20.69 16.95
C VAL A 402 6.72 -19.90 17.94
N TYR A 403 7.97 -20.30 18.19
CA TYR A 403 8.86 -19.60 19.13
C TYR A 403 9.19 -18.17 18.71
N LEU A 404 9.11 -17.84 17.39
CA LEU A 404 9.25 -16.45 16.94
C LEU A 404 8.04 -15.61 17.36
N PHE A 405 6.84 -16.18 17.28
CA PHE A 405 5.64 -15.52 17.79
C PHE A 405 5.67 -15.38 19.31
N GLU A 406 6.10 -16.41 20.04
CA GLU A 406 6.24 -16.36 21.51
C GLU A 406 7.14 -15.20 21.93
N ARG A 407 8.24 -14.99 21.21
CA ARG A 407 9.20 -13.93 21.49
C ARG A 407 8.73 -12.54 21.04
N LEU A 408 8.13 -12.44 19.87
CA LEU A 408 7.82 -11.16 19.22
C LEU A 408 6.39 -10.71 19.50
N LEU A 409 5.42 -11.63 19.46
CA LEU A 409 3.98 -11.37 19.42
C LEU A 409 3.20 -12.35 20.32
N PRO A 410 3.50 -12.43 21.62
CA PRO A 410 2.91 -13.45 22.50
C PRO A 410 1.38 -13.36 22.53
N ARG A 411 0.80 -12.15 22.53
CA ARG A 411 -0.65 -11.97 22.53
C ARG A 411 -1.32 -12.44 21.24
N HIS A 412 -0.69 -12.19 20.10
CA HIS A 412 -1.19 -12.67 18.81
C HIS A 412 -1.16 -14.20 18.72
N LEU A 413 -0.14 -14.82 19.27
CA LEU A 413 -0.06 -16.29 19.31
C LEU A 413 -1.21 -16.91 20.09
N GLU A 414 -1.58 -16.33 21.25
CA GLU A 414 -2.75 -16.79 22.00
C GLU A 414 -4.05 -16.66 21.20
N ILE A 415 -4.20 -15.52 20.48
CA ILE A 415 -5.36 -15.30 19.61
C ILE A 415 -5.38 -16.33 18.47
N ILE A 416 -4.23 -16.63 17.85
CA ILE A 416 -4.12 -17.64 16.80
C ILE A 416 -4.49 -19.02 17.33
N TYR A 417 -4.05 -19.39 18.52
CA TYR A 417 -4.43 -20.67 19.15
C TYR A 417 -5.93 -20.75 19.38
N GLU A 418 -6.56 -19.69 19.88
CA GLU A 418 -8.01 -19.65 20.12
C GLU A 418 -8.80 -19.73 18.79
N ILE A 419 -8.36 -19.00 17.74
CA ILE A 419 -8.97 -19.12 16.40
C ILE A 419 -8.87 -20.56 15.90
N ASN A 420 -7.70 -21.18 16.06
CA ASN A 420 -7.45 -22.55 15.64
C ASN A 420 -8.33 -23.56 16.38
N ALA A 421 -8.41 -23.45 17.71
CA ALA A 421 -9.23 -24.34 18.52
C ALA A 421 -10.72 -24.23 18.13
N ARG A 422 -11.27 -23.02 18.06
CA ARG A 422 -12.66 -22.80 17.67
C ARG A 422 -12.98 -23.30 16.27
N PHE A 423 -12.07 -23.10 15.32
CA PHE A 423 -12.22 -23.60 13.95
C PHE A 423 -12.22 -25.13 13.90
N LEU A 424 -11.26 -25.77 14.59
CA LEU A 424 -11.14 -27.24 14.60
C LEU A 424 -12.30 -27.92 15.32
N ASP A 425 -12.71 -27.39 16.47
CA ASP A 425 -13.80 -27.96 17.29
C ASP A 425 -15.19 -27.61 16.74
N GLY A 426 -15.30 -26.54 15.97
CA GLY A 426 -16.53 -26.12 15.31
C GLY A 426 -16.68 -26.69 13.90
N GLU A 427 -16.04 -26.04 12.93
CA GLU A 427 -16.27 -26.32 11.50
C GLU A 427 -15.69 -27.67 11.06
N VAL A 428 -14.48 -28.01 11.53
CA VAL A 428 -13.83 -29.26 11.10
C VAL A 428 -14.50 -30.45 11.74
N GLU A 429 -14.77 -30.41 13.05
CA GLU A 429 -15.44 -31.48 13.76
C GLU A 429 -16.87 -31.71 13.24
N ARG A 430 -17.59 -30.64 12.87
CA ARG A 430 -18.91 -30.74 12.26
C ARG A 430 -18.87 -31.42 10.88
N MET A 431 -17.83 -31.14 10.07
CA MET A 431 -17.72 -31.68 8.70
C MET A 431 -17.15 -33.08 8.66
N TRP A 432 -16.18 -33.37 9.52
CA TRP A 432 -15.45 -34.66 9.61
C TRP A 432 -15.27 -35.08 11.07
N PRO A 433 -16.35 -35.59 11.74
CA PRO A 433 -16.30 -35.95 13.15
C PRO A 433 -15.22 -36.98 13.46
N GLY A 434 -14.30 -36.68 14.36
CA GLY A 434 -13.22 -37.57 14.81
C GLY A 434 -12.10 -37.82 13.80
N ASP A 435 -12.06 -37.13 12.67
CA ASP A 435 -11.02 -37.27 11.64
C ASP A 435 -9.76 -36.46 12.02
N ASN A 436 -8.81 -37.12 12.67
CA ASN A 436 -7.57 -36.50 13.11
C ASN A 436 -6.64 -36.08 11.95
N GLU A 437 -6.73 -36.74 10.78
CA GLU A 437 -5.92 -36.38 9.62
C GLU A 437 -6.41 -35.03 9.05
N LYS A 438 -7.72 -34.85 8.91
CA LYS A 438 -8.31 -33.59 8.49
C LYS A 438 -8.03 -32.46 9.51
N ARG A 439 -8.14 -32.76 10.80
CA ARG A 439 -7.77 -31.80 11.87
C ARG A 439 -6.31 -31.35 11.73
N ALA A 440 -5.38 -32.26 11.55
CA ALA A 440 -3.95 -31.94 11.39
C ALA A 440 -3.67 -31.14 10.10
N LYS A 441 -4.34 -31.48 9.00
CA LYS A 441 -4.18 -30.80 7.71
C LYS A 441 -4.73 -29.38 7.73
N LEU A 442 -5.88 -29.17 8.34
CA LEU A 442 -6.59 -27.90 8.38
C LEU A 442 -6.11 -26.97 9.50
N SER A 443 -5.45 -27.51 10.53
CA SER A 443 -4.90 -26.74 11.63
C SER A 443 -4.02 -25.58 11.15
N ILE A 444 -4.17 -24.41 11.79
CA ILE A 444 -3.25 -23.28 11.61
C ILE A 444 -1.87 -23.65 12.15
N ILE A 445 -1.83 -24.47 13.20
CA ILE A 445 -0.57 -24.93 13.80
C ILE A 445 -0.16 -26.26 13.16
N GLU A 446 1.01 -26.26 12.54
CA GLU A 446 1.67 -27.49 12.08
C GLU A 446 2.50 -28.06 13.22
N GLU A 447 2.12 -29.27 13.65
CA GLU A 447 2.85 -29.99 14.68
C GLU A 447 4.09 -30.69 14.09
N GLY A 448 5.13 -30.86 14.90
CA GLY A 448 6.38 -31.50 14.50
C GLY A 448 7.55 -31.12 15.40
N PRO A 449 8.79 -31.47 15.02
CA PRO A 449 9.99 -31.10 15.80
C PRO A 449 10.11 -29.56 16.02
N CYS A 450 9.64 -28.78 15.07
CA CYS A 450 9.48 -27.34 15.19
C CYS A 450 8.04 -26.99 14.81
N ARG A 451 7.23 -26.55 15.77
CA ARG A 451 5.85 -26.12 15.51
C ARG A 451 5.86 -24.86 14.68
N MET A 452 4.98 -24.81 13.67
CA MET A 452 4.91 -23.70 12.71
C MET A 452 3.48 -23.15 12.64
N VAL A 453 3.35 -21.84 12.47
CA VAL A 453 2.10 -21.15 12.13
C VAL A 453 1.95 -21.10 10.61
N ARG A 454 0.90 -21.75 10.07
CA ARG A 454 0.56 -21.75 8.63
C ARG A 454 -0.24 -20.52 8.29
N MET A 455 0.41 -19.52 7.72
CA MET A 455 -0.23 -18.22 7.46
C MET A 455 -1.36 -18.32 6.44
N ALA A 456 -1.22 -19.15 5.41
CA ALA A 456 -2.27 -19.36 4.41
C ALA A 456 -3.56 -19.95 5.01
N ASN A 457 -3.44 -20.91 5.96
CA ASN A 457 -4.61 -21.48 6.64
C ASN A 457 -5.34 -20.39 7.44
N LEU A 458 -4.59 -19.55 8.17
CA LEU A 458 -5.15 -18.42 8.91
C LEU A 458 -5.87 -17.42 7.97
N CYS A 459 -5.25 -17.09 6.82
CA CYS A 459 -5.87 -16.25 5.79
C CYS A 459 -7.21 -16.78 5.32
N VAL A 460 -7.26 -18.08 4.97
CA VAL A 460 -8.48 -18.71 4.44
C VAL A 460 -9.58 -18.75 5.51
N ILE A 461 -9.23 -19.06 6.75
CA ILE A 461 -10.19 -19.13 7.87
C ILE A 461 -10.83 -17.75 8.13
N ALA A 462 -10.04 -16.69 8.12
CA ALA A 462 -10.46 -15.35 8.48
C ALA A 462 -11.07 -14.54 7.32
N SER A 463 -10.92 -14.98 6.08
CA SER A 463 -11.34 -14.17 4.92
C SER A 463 -12.72 -14.54 4.41
N ARG A 464 -13.56 -13.53 4.12
CA ARG A 464 -14.88 -13.71 3.49
C ARG A 464 -14.78 -14.20 2.03
N ARG A 465 -13.67 -13.88 1.34
CA ARG A 465 -13.37 -14.28 -0.03
C ARG A 465 -11.90 -14.63 -0.16
N VAL A 466 -11.62 -15.65 -0.97
CA VAL A 466 -10.28 -16.10 -1.34
C VAL A 466 -10.23 -16.17 -2.86
N ASN A 467 -9.36 -15.41 -3.50
CA ASN A 467 -9.25 -15.45 -4.96
C ASN A 467 -7.86 -15.89 -5.42
N GLY A 468 -7.84 -16.59 -6.54
CA GLY A 468 -6.66 -16.71 -7.39
C GLY A 468 -6.61 -15.59 -8.43
N VAL A 469 -5.52 -15.53 -9.19
CA VAL A 469 -5.19 -14.41 -10.10
C VAL A 469 -5.33 -14.75 -11.59
N ALA A 470 -5.80 -15.94 -11.90
CA ALA A 470 -6.19 -16.41 -13.24
C ALA A 470 -7.19 -17.55 -13.08
N GLU A 471 -8.01 -17.84 -14.09
CA GLU A 471 -9.04 -18.88 -14.01
C GLU A 471 -8.44 -20.25 -13.68
N ILE A 472 -7.40 -20.66 -14.41
CA ILE A 472 -6.69 -21.92 -14.15
C ILE A 472 -6.06 -21.94 -12.75
N HIS A 473 -5.46 -20.84 -12.30
CA HIS A 473 -4.88 -20.72 -10.98
C HIS A 473 -5.96 -20.85 -9.90
N SER A 474 -7.07 -20.13 -10.02
CA SER A 474 -8.18 -20.17 -9.06
C SER A 474 -8.81 -21.56 -8.94
N LYS A 475 -8.90 -22.29 -10.07
CA LYS A 475 -9.34 -23.68 -10.08
C LYS A 475 -8.37 -24.56 -9.26
N LEU A 476 -7.07 -24.43 -9.49
CA LEU A 476 -6.03 -25.21 -8.78
C LEU A 476 -5.94 -24.83 -7.29
N VAL A 477 -6.13 -23.56 -6.94
CA VAL A 477 -6.24 -23.11 -5.54
C VAL A 477 -7.36 -23.84 -4.82
N ARG A 478 -8.53 -23.95 -5.46
CA ARG A 478 -9.72 -24.62 -4.90
C ARG A 478 -9.55 -26.14 -4.85
N GLU A 479 -9.03 -26.76 -5.91
CA GLU A 479 -9.02 -28.22 -6.09
C GLU A 479 -7.77 -28.90 -5.51
N GLN A 480 -6.64 -28.23 -5.48
CA GLN A 480 -5.36 -28.84 -5.08
C GLN A 480 -4.78 -28.20 -3.80
N LEU A 481 -4.81 -26.87 -3.69
CA LEU A 481 -4.17 -26.19 -2.57
C LEU A 481 -5.05 -26.22 -1.31
N PHE A 482 -6.34 -25.89 -1.44
CA PHE A 482 -7.29 -25.76 -0.32
C PHE A 482 -8.58 -26.58 -0.52
N PRO A 483 -8.55 -27.85 -0.96
CA PRO A 483 -9.75 -28.59 -1.26
C PRO A 483 -10.66 -28.80 -0.04
N GLU A 484 -10.11 -29.02 1.15
CA GLU A 484 -10.88 -29.20 2.36
C GLU A 484 -11.55 -27.88 2.80
N PHE A 485 -10.85 -26.75 2.71
CA PHE A 485 -11.46 -25.44 2.98
C PHE A 485 -12.57 -25.13 1.96
N ALA A 486 -12.39 -25.50 0.69
CA ALA A 486 -13.40 -25.34 -0.32
C ALA A 486 -14.63 -26.25 -0.09
N ALA A 487 -14.46 -27.40 0.54
CA ALA A 487 -15.56 -28.26 0.97
C ALA A 487 -16.36 -27.63 2.13
N ILE A 488 -15.69 -26.97 3.09
CA ILE A 488 -16.35 -26.28 4.19
C ILE A 488 -17.06 -25.02 3.66
N TRP A 489 -16.42 -24.22 2.82
CA TRP A 489 -16.90 -22.92 2.34
C TRP A 489 -16.78 -22.79 0.81
N PRO A 490 -17.64 -23.45 0.02
CA PRO A 490 -17.54 -23.48 -1.44
C PRO A 490 -17.65 -22.08 -2.09
N ASP A 491 -18.47 -21.21 -1.52
CA ASP A 491 -18.74 -19.87 -2.03
C ASP A 491 -17.63 -18.85 -1.68
N ARG A 492 -16.68 -19.23 -0.83
CA ARG A 492 -15.60 -18.35 -0.42
C ARG A 492 -14.55 -18.19 -1.52
N PHE A 493 -14.35 -19.23 -2.34
CA PHE A 493 -13.35 -19.28 -3.40
C PHE A 493 -13.88 -18.71 -4.71
N CYS A 494 -13.17 -17.74 -5.26
CA CYS A 494 -13.53 -17.08 -6.51
C CYS A 494 -12.30 -16.82 -7.40
N ASN A 495 -12.55 -16.37 -8.63
CA ASN A 495 -11.50 -15.96 -9.55
C ASN A 495 -11.56 -14.45 -9.80
N VAL A 496 -10.38 -13.81 -9.76
CA VAL A 496 -10.19 -12.44 -10.25
C VAL A 496 -8.94 -12.44 -11.13
N THR A 497 -9.14 -12.62 -12.43
CA THR A 497 -8.02 -12.65 -13.39
C THR A 497 -7.31 -11.31 -13.42
N ASN A 498 -5.98 -11.33 -13.28
CA ASN A 498 -5.17 -10.15 -13.47
C ASN A 498 -5.30 -9.64 -14.91
N GLY A 499 -5.43 -8.33 -15.06
CA GLY A 499 -5.48 -7.66 -16.34
C GLY A 499 -4.26 -6.78 -16.56
N VAL A 500 -4.32 -6.00 -17.65
CA VAL A 500 -3.39 -4.91 -17.95
C VAL A 500 -4.18 -3.61 -18.03
N THR A 501 -3.60 -2.52 -17.53
CA THR A 501 -4.29 -1.22 -17.63
C THR A 501 -4.40 -0.77 -19.09
N PRO A 502 -5.63 -0.56 -19.60
CA PRO A 502 -5.84 -0.15 -20.98
C PRO A 502 -5.32 1.27 -21.26
N ARG A 503 -5.25 2.08 -20.22
CA ARG A 503 -4.73 3.45 -20.31
C ARG A 503 -3.26 3.46 -20.72
N ARG A 504 -2.43 2.65 -20.08
CA ARG A 504 -1.00 2.55 -20.40
C ARG A 504 -0.75 1.69 -21.63
N TRP A 505 -1.32 0.48 -21.67
CA TRP A 505 -0.99 -0.56 -22.63
C TRP A 505 -1.76 -0.49 -23.96
N LEU A 506 -2.69 0.46 -24.10
CA LEU A 506 -3.39 0.73 -25.36
C LEU A 506 -3.47 2.22 -25.64
N LEU A 507 -4.11 3.03 -24.75
CA LEU A 507 -4.33 4.45 -25.00
C LEU A 507 -3.01 5.23 -25.18
N ALA A 508 -2.07 5.09 -24.24
CA ALA A 508 -0.82 5.84 -24.26
C ALA A 508 0.22 5.24 -25.23
N CYS A 509 0.38 3.92 -25.24
CA CYS A 509 1.44 3.28 -26.04
C CYS A 509 1.09 3.10 -27.52
N ASN A 510 -0.19 3.20 -27.89
CA ASN A 510 -0.64 3.02 -29.28
C ASN A 510 -1.75 4.01 -29.66
N PRO A 511 -1.42 5.31 -29.77
CA PRO A 511 -2.41 6.36 -30.03
C PRO A 511 -3.15 6.16 -31.36
N GLY A 512 -2.48 5.65 -32.41
CA GLY A 512 -3.14 5.36 -33.69
C GLY A 512 -4.24 4.29 -33.57
N LEU A 513 -4.01 3.25 -32.75
CA LEU A 513 -5.04 2.26 -32.48
C LEU A 513 -6.13 2.83 -31.56
N ALA A 514 -5.76 3.65 -30.57
CA ALA A 514 -6.72 4.31 -29.70
C ALA A 514 -7.71 5.20 -30.46
N GLU A 515 -7.28 5.87 -31.53
CA GLU A 515 -8.17 6.64 -32.41
C GLU A 515 -9.24 5.75 -33.05
N LEU A 516 -8.90 4.55 -33.53
CA LEU A 516 -9.88 3.61 -34.06
C LEU A 516 -10.89 3.16 -33.00
N TYR A 517 -10.44 2.99 -31.75
CA TYR A 517 -11.33 2.69 -30.63
C TYR A 517 -12.23 3.87 -30.30
N ASN A 518 -11.71 5.10 -30.31
CA ASN A 518 -12.48 6.32 -30.07
C ASN A 518 -13.64 6.48 -31.04
N GLU A 519 -13.41 6.19 -32.33
CA GLU A 519 -14.45 6.28 -33.37
C GLU A 519 -15.62 5.33 -33.13
N VAL A 520 -15.33 4.11 -32.71
CA VAL A 520 -16.36 3.06 -32.58
C VAL A 520 -16.98 3.00 -31.20
N SER A 521 -16.14 3.12 -30.16
CA SER A 521 -16.54 2.90 -28.78
C SER A 521 -16.80 4.20 -28.00
N GLY A 522 -16.40 5.37 -28.57
CA GLY A 522 -16.39 6.65 -27.87
C GLY A 522 -15.13 6.81 -27.02
N LYS A 523 -14.84 8.03 -26.54
CA LYS A 523 -13.58 8.33 -25.83
C LYS A 523 -13.50 7.74 -24.42
N ASP A 524 -14.60 7.20 -23.88
CA ASP A 524 -14.67 6.68 -22.51
C ASP A 524 -14.40 5.17 -22.39
N TRP A 525 -14.04 4.51 -23.50
CA TRP A 525 -13.69 3.10 -23.49
C TRP A 525 -12.57 2.72 -22.51
N PRO A 526 -11.59 3.59 -22.15
CA PRO A 526 -10.58 3.25 -21.14
C PRO A 526 -11.14 3.10 -19.72
N LEU A 527 -12.35 3.62 -19.47
CA LEU A 527 -13.12 3.46 -18.23
C LEU A 527 -14.15 2.32 -18.32
N HIS A 528 -14.60 1.99 -19.54
CA HIS A 528 -15.71 1.08 -19.84
C HIS A 528 -15.30 0.09 -20.94
N LEU A 529 -14.40 -0.85 -20.60
CA LEU A 529 -13.83 -1.80 -21.56
C LEU A 529 -14.87 -2.67 -22.27
N GLU A 530 -16.01 -2.92 -21.66
CA GLU A 530 -17.15 -3.61 -22.27
C GLU A 530 -17.63 -2.92 -23.54
N SER A 531 -17.45 -1.60 -23.64
CA SER A 531 -17.79 -0.83 -24.84
C SER A 531 -16.97 -1.24 -26.08
N CYS A 532 -15.77 -1.82 -25.86
CA CYS A 532 -14.92 -2.33 -26.94
C CYS A 532 -15.57 -3.51 -27.70
N ALA A 533 -16.60 -4.16 -27.13
CA ALA A 533 -17.38 -5.16 -27.84
C ALA A 533 -18.04 -4.61 -29.12
N LYS A 534 -18.28 -3.28 -29.19
CA LYS A 534 -18.76 -2.58 -30.39
C LYS A 534 -17.83 -2.72 -31.59
N MET A 535 -16.55 -3.07 -31.38
CA MET A 535 -15.57 -3.31 -32.45
C MET A 535 -15.85 -4.61 -33.24
N ARG A 536 -16.54 -5.60 -32.65
CA ARG A 536 -16.72 -6.91 -33.26
C ARG A 536 -17.28 -6.89 -34.68
N PRO A 537 -18.34 -6.10 -35.00
CA PRO A 537 -18.87 -6.03 -36.37
C PRO A 537 -17.89 -5.47 -37.39
N TYR A 538 -16.91 -4.67 -36.93
CA TYR A 538 -15.91 -4.07 -37.83
C TYR A 538 -14.83 -5.06 -38.27
N ALA A 539 -14.77 -6.26 -37.69
CA ALA A 539 -13.90 -7.33 -38.12
C ALA A 539 -14.17 -7.74 -39.60
N ASP A 540 -15.40 -7.59 -40.07
CA ASP A 540 -15.83 -7.90 -41.45
C ASP A 540 -15.82 -6.68 -42.37
N ASN A 541 -15.55 -5.47 -41.86
CA ASN A 541 -15.46 -4.25 -42.64
C ASN A 541 -14.05 -4.11 -43.25
N ALA A 542 -13.98 -4.17 -44.58
CA ALA A 542 -12.71 -4.16 -45.32
C ALA A 542 -11.90 -2.85 -45.11
N ASP A 543 -12.58 -1.69 -45.12
CA ASP A 543 -11.93 -0.39 -44.92
C ASP A 543 -11.39 -0.24 -43.50
N PHE A 544 -12.14 -0.70 -42.51
CA PHE A 544 -11.70 -0.67 -41.12
C PHE A 544 -10.50 -1.59 -40.89
N ARG A 545 -10.52 -2.81 -41.44
CA ARG A 545 -9.36 -3.73 -41.40
C ARG A 545 -8.14 -3.12 -42.05
N LYS A 546 -8.30 -2.44 -43.21
CA LYS A 546 -7.19 -1.77 -43.86
C LYS A 546 -6.57 -0.71 -42.96
N ARG A 547 -7.37 0.17 -42.36
CA ARG A 547 -6.92 1.21 -41.42
C ARG A 547 -6.24 0.61 -40.19
N PHE A 548 -6.75 -0.48 -39.66
CA PHE A 548 -6.12 -1.21 -38.54
C PHE A 548 -4.73 -1.74 -38.93
N MET A 549 -4.59 -2.31 -40.13
CA MET A 549 -3.30 -2.79 -40.65
C MET A 549 -2.35 -1.64 -40.95
N ASP A 550 -2.85 -0.51 -41.48
CA ASP A 550 -2.05 0.70 -41.70
C ASP A 550 -1.43 1.24 -40.39
N VAL A 551 -2.19 1.26 -39.31
CA VAL A 551 -1.67 1.61 -37.95
C VAL A 551 -0.58 0.64 -37.52
N LYS A 552 -0.80 -0.66 -37.69
CA LYS A 552 0.21 -1.69 -37.30
C LYS A 552 1.49 -1.53 -38.11
N HIS A 553 1.38 -1.27 -39.42
CA HIS A 553 2.52 -1.07 -40.30
C HIS A 553 3.28 0.20 -39.92
N ALA A 554 2.59 1.33 -39.66
CA ALA A 554 3.22 2.57 -39.24
C ALA A 554 4.02 2.38 -37.93
N ASN A 555 3.48 1.64 -36.96
CA ASN A 555 4.19 1.32 -35.72
C ASN A 555 5.44 0.43 -35.99
N LYS A 556 5.37 -0.52 -36.91
CA LYS A 556 6.52 -1.35 -37.28
C LYS A 556 7.61 -0.53 -37.97
N VAL A 557 7.25 0.42 -38.86
CA VAL A 557 8.19 1.34 -39.49
C VAL A 557 8.91 2.18 -38.44
N ALA A 558 8.19 2.74 -37.48
CA ALA A 558 8.78 3.50 -36.40
C ALA A 558 9.72 2.63 -35.53
N LEU A 559 9.32 1.40 -35.23
CA LEU A 559 10.15 0.45 -34.48
C LEU A 559 11.42 0.08 -35.25
N ALA A 560 11.32 -0.17 -36.57
CA ALA A 560 12.47 -0.49 -37.40
C ALA A 560 13.50 0.66 -37.41
N ALA A 561 13.03 1.92 -37.47
CA ALA A 561 13.90 3.10 -37.37
C ALA A 561 14.64 3.17 -36.03
N GLU A 562 13.96 2.92 -34.90
CA GLU A 562 14.60 2.89 -33.56
C GLU A 562 15.59 1.73 -33.42
N ILE A 563 15.27 0.54 -33.93
CA ILE A 563 16.21 -0.60 -33.94
C ILE A 563 17.45 -0.28 -34.75
N LYS A 564 17.30 0.36 -35.92
CA LYS A 564 18.46 0.79 -36.70
C LYS A 564 19.32 1.78 -35.93
N LYS A 565 18.70 2.74 -35.28
CA LYS A 565 19.39 3.76 -34.46
C LYS A 565 20.14 3.16 -33.29
N LEU A 566 19.49 2.26 -32.52
CA LEU A 566 20.04 1.73 -31.26
C LEU A 566 20.97 0.53 -31.47
N CYS A 567 20.66 -0.35 -32.43
CA CYS A 567 21.34 -1.62 -32.61
C CYS A 567 22.15 -1.69 -33.92
N GLY A 568 21.98 -0.72 -34.84
CA GLY A 568 22.62 -0.72 -36.17
C GLY A 568 22.07 -1.80 -37.11
N VAL A 569 20.94 -2.43 -36.76
CA VAL A 569 20.32 -3.51 -37.56
C VAL A 569 19.18 -2.95 -38.41
N GLU A 570 19.16 -3.28 -39.70
CA GLU A 570 18.04 -2.99 -40.59
C GLU A 570 17.02 -4.14 -40.54
N ILE A 571 15.75 -3.81 -40.36
CA ILE A 571 14.62 -4.75 -40.45
C ILE A 571 13.59 -4.22 -41.42
N ASP A 572 12.97 -5.14 -42.18
CA ASP A 572 11.82 -4.86 -43.04
C ASP A 572 10.55 -4.89 -42.15
N PRO A 573 9.81 -3.76 -42.06
CA PRO A 573 8.66 -3.65 -41.17
C PRO A 573 7.43 -4.47 -41.55
#